data_b3fc96fe391f992d7a6a53f0c823b4e5
#
_entry.id   b3fc96fe391f992d7a6a53f0c823b4e5
#
_cell.length_a   1.000
_cell.length_b   1.000
_cell.length_c   1.000
_cell.angle_alpha   90.00
_cell.angle_beta   90.00
_cell.angle_gamma   90.00
#
_symmetry.space_group_name_H-M   'P 1'
#
loop_
_entity.id
_entity.type
_entity.pdbx_description
1 polymer ?
#
loop_
_entity_poly.entity_id
_entity_poly.type
_entity_poly.pdbx_seq_one_letter_code
_entity_poly.pdbx_strand_id
1 'polypeptide(L)'
;LLGMYLLSSAFSFIQGWLMTGLSQKVCYDFRRQISEKINRLPLAYFEKRTVGEVLSRITNDVDTLGQSLNQSITQLITSVTTMIGVLVMMLSISPRMTLIALLILPVSLALVLVVVKFSQKYFKAQQATLGVVNGQVEEVYAGHNVVKAFNREAVVLADFNAANDKLYESAWKSQFLSGLMMPIMNFVGNLGYVAVAIVGSIFAANGVITIGDIQAFIQYVKNFTQPIQQLSQVSNMLLSMAA
;
A
#
# COMPACT_ATOMS: atom_id res chain seq x y z
N LEU A 1 -6.44 -11.70 31.43
CA LEU A 1 -5.53 -11.16 30.40
C LEU A 1 -4.80 -12.29 29.65
N LEU A 2 -4.08 -13.20 30.35
CA LEU A 2 -3.34 -14.29 29.73
C LEU A 2 -4.23 -15.16 28.81
N GLY A 3 -5.42 -15.53 29.25
CA GLY A 3 -6.39 -16.29 28.47
C GLY A 3 -6.81 -15.59 27.18
N MET A 4 -6.99 -14.25 27.21
CA MET A 4 -7.33 -13.47 26.00
C MET A 4 -6.17 -13.44 25.00
N TYR A 5 -4.92 -13.33 25.46
CA TYR A 5 -3.75 -13.41 24.59
C TYR A 5 -3.59 -14.79 23.97
N LEU A 6 -3.80 -15.87 24.73
CA LEU A 6 -3.77 -17.24 24.20
C LEU A 6 -4.86 -17.45 23.14
N LEU A 7 -6.07 -16.96 23.41
CA LEU A 7 -7.18 -17.05 22.46
C LEU A 7 -6.88 -16.25 21.17
N SER A 8 -6.38 -15.03 21.30
CA SER A 8 -5.96 -14.20 20.17
C SER A 8 -4.87 -14.87 19.34
N SER A 9 -3.88 -15.47 20.00
CA SER A 9 -2.80 -16.22 19.33
C SER A 9 -3.35 -17.44 18.58
N ALA A 10 -4.27 -18.17 19.18
CA ALA A 10 -4.93 -19.31 18.54
C ALA A 10 -5.73 -18.89 17.29
N PHE A 11 -6.51 -17.81 17.36
CA PHE A 11 -7.23 -17.28 16.20
C PHE A 11 -6.28 -16.79 15.10
N SER A 12 -5.18 -16.10 15.46
CA SER A 12 -4.18 -15.67 14.50
C SER A 12 -3.50 -16.85 13.81
N PHE A 13 -3.21 -17.92 14.54
CA PHE A 13 -2.67 -19.16 13.97
C PHE A 13 -3.66 -19.80 12.99
N ILE A 14 -4.93 -19.95 13.39
CA ILE A 14 -5.99 -20.52 12.54
C ILE A 14 -6.15 -19.67 11.26
N GLN A 15 -6.19 -18.33 11.41
CA GLN A 15 -6.26 -17.41 10.27
C GLN A 15 -5.09 -17.61 9.32
N GLY A 16 -3.85 -17.63 9.82
CA GLY A 16 -2.66 -17.84 8.99
C GLY A 16 -2.68 -19.18 8.28
N TRP A 17 -3.06 -20.25 8.95
CA TRP A 17 -3.18 -21.58 8.38
C TRP A 17 -4.22 -21.65 7.26
N LEU A 18 -5.42 -21.11 7.49
CA LEU A 18 -6.49 -21.06 6.49
C LEU A 18 -6.11 -20.21 5.28
N MET A 19 -5.51 -19.03 5.51
CA MET A 19 -5.13 -18.12 4.44
C MET A 19 -3.99 -18.67 3.60
N THR A 20 -3.01 -19.32 4.21
CA THR A 20 -1.94 -20.00 3.47
C THR A 20 -2.50 -21.15 2.63
N GLY A 21 -3.39 -21.98 3.19
CA GLY A 21 -4.04 -23.04 2.45
C GLY A 21 -4.85 -22.54 1.25
N LEU A 22 -5.64 -21.47 1.45
CA LEU A 22 -6.43 -20.85 0.39
C LEU A 22 -5.53 -20.27 -0.72
N SER A 23 -4.51 -19.50 -0.34
CA SER A 23 -3.57 -18.89 -1.29
C SER A 23 -2.84 -19.94 -2.12
N GLN A 24 -2.34 -21.01 -1.50
CA GLN A 24 -1.66 -22.10 -2.23
C GLN A 24 -2.59 -22.86 -3.16
N LYS A 25 -3.87 -23.02 -2.76
CA LYS A 25 -4.87 -23.64 -3.64
C LYS A 25 -5.14 -22.77 -4.87
N VAL A 26 -5.27 -21.47 -4.70
CA VAL A 26 -5.42 -20.50 -5.80
C VAL A 26 -4.21 -20.54 -6.73
N CYS A 27 -2.98 -20.53 -6.20
CA CYS A 27 -1.76 -20.65 -7.00
C CYS A 27 -1.72 -21.97 -7.79
N TYR A 28 -2.10 -23.07 -7.15
CA TYR A 28 -2.18 -24.38 -7.81
C TYR A 28 -3.18 -24.35 -8.98
N ASP A 29 -4.37 -23.80 -8.77
CA ASP A 29 -5.40 -23.72 -9.80
C ASP A 29 -4.97 -22.79 -10.96
N PHE A 30 -4.31 -21.67 -10.67
CA PHE A 30 -3.74 -20.79 -11.71
C PHE A 30 -2.66 -21.51 -12.52
N ARG A 31 -1.69 -22.15 -11.88
CA ARG A 31 -0.65 -22.88 -12.59
C ARG A 31 -1.23 -23.98 -13.48
N ARG A 32 -2.23 -24.71 -13.00
CA ARG A 32 -2.93 -25.72 -13.80
C ARG A 32 -3.61 -25.10 -15.02
N GLN A 33 -4.39 -24.03 -14.83
CA GLN A 33 -5.09 -23.37 -15.93
C GLN A 33 -4.13 -22.76 -16.95
N ILE A 34 -3.03 -22.14 -16.49
CA ILE A 34 -2.01 -21.59 -17.38
C ILE A 34 -1.34 -22.73 -18.17
N SER A 35 -0.98 -23.83 -17.53
CA SER A 35 -0.38 -25.00 -18.20
C SER A 35 -1.33 -25.59 -19.26
N GLU A 36 -2.62 -25.77 -18.92
CA GLU A 36 -3.63 -26.22 -19.88
C GLU A 36 -3.80 -25.23 -21.05
N LYS A 37 -3.74 -23.93 -20.77
CA LYS A 37 -3.86 -22.89 -21.79
C LYS A 37 -2.65 -22.89 -22.72
N ILE A 38 -1.45 -23.04 -22.20
CA ILE A 38 -0.20 -23.09 -22.97
C ILE A 38 -0.27 -24.23 -24.01
N ASN A 39 -0.77 -25.41 -23.63
CA ASN A 39 -0.90 -26.53 -24.54
C ASN A 39 -1.91 -26.30 -25.67
N ARG A 40 -2.75 -25.27 -25.57
CA ARG A 40 -3.77 -24.91 -26.59
C ARG A 40 -3.39 -23.68 -27.39
N LEU A 41 -2.27 -23.02 -27.09
CA LEU A 41 -1.84 -21.81 -27.79
C LEU A 41 -1.24 -22.15 -29.17
N PRO A 42 -1.49 -21.34 -30.21
CA PRO A 42 -0.88 -21.50 -31.52
C PRO A 42 0.63 -21.25 -31.46
N LEU A 43 1.38 -21.91 -32.37
CA LEU A 43 2.84 -21.75 -32.47
C LEU A 43 3.28 -20.28 -32.63
N ALA A 44 2.51 -19.48 -33.35
CA ALA A 44 2.77 -18.06 -33.53
C ALA A 44 2.85 -17.25 -32.22
N TYR A 45 2.30 -17.77 -31.13
CA TYR A 45 2.44 -17.16 -29.81
C TYR A 45 3.87 -17.33 -29.26
N PHE A 46 4.45 -18.53 -29.46
CA PHE A 46 5.79 -18.87 -28.98
C PHE A 46 6.90 -18.25 -29.85
N GLU A 47 6.63 -17.98 -31.12
CA GLU A 47 7.58 -17.28 -31.99
C GLU A 47 7.81 -15.83 -31.59
N LYS A 48 6.82 -15.20 -30.94
CA LYS A 48 6.88 -13.79 -30.50
C LYS A 48 7.35 -13.58 -29.05
N ARG A 49 7.57 -14.66 -28.31
CA ARG A 49 7.90 -14.61 -26.86
C ARG A 49 9.00 -15.61 -26.54
N THR A 50 9.84 -15.25 -25.59
CA THR A 50 10.87 -16.17 -25.10
C THR A 50 10.27 -17.23 -24.17
N VAL A 51 10.86 -18.43 -24.17
CA VAL A 51 10.48 -19.51 -23.24
C VAL A 51 10.61 -19.02 -21.79
N GLY A 52 11.63 -18.20 -21.49
CA GLY A 52 11.83 -17.63 -20.17
C GLY A 52 10.69 -16.72 -19.72
N GLU A 53 10.11 -15.91 -20.62
CA GLU A 53 8.96 -15.05 -20.32
C GLU A 53 7.72 -15.89 -19.95
N VAL A 54 7.44 -16.94 -20.72
CA VAL A 54 6.31 -17.83 -20.45
C VAL A 54 6.49 -18.60 -19.13
N LEU A 55 7.72 -19.08 -18.88
CA LEU A 55 8.05 -19.79 -17.64
C LEU A 55 7.95 -18.88 -16.43
N SER A 56 8.43 -17.64 -16.53
CA SER A 56 8.33 -16.63 -15.45
C SER A 56 6.88 -16.37 -15.05
N ARG A 57 5.94 -16.35 -15.98
CA ARG A 57 4.50 -16.19 -15.66
C ARG A 57 3.94 -17.32 -14.83
N ILE A 58 4.35 -18.57 -15.12
CA ILE A 58 3.87 -19.75 -14.38
C ILE A 58 4.47 -19.82 -12.97
N THR A 59 5.71 -19.39 -12.83
CA THR A 59 6.43 -19.47 -11.57
C THR A 59 6.33 -18.17 -10.79
N ASN A 60 7.03 -17.13 -11.22
CA ASN A 60 7.21 -15.89 -10.45
C ASN A 60 5.92 -15.07 -10.31
N ASP A 61 5.15 -14.91 -11.41
CA ASP A 61 3.94 -14.09 -11.37
C ASP A 61 2.86 -14.76 -10.51
N VAL A 62 2.69 -16.08 -10.63
CA VAL A 62 1.73 -16.84 -9.81
C VAL A 62 2.15 -16.84 -8.34
N ASP A 63 3.45 -16.95 -8.02
CA ASP A 63 3.93 -16.89 -6.64
C ASP A 63 3.75 -15.49 -6.04
N THR A 64 4.03 -14.45 -6.83
CA THR A 64 3.79 -13.06 -6.43
C THR A 64 2.31 -12.80 -6.18
N LEU A 65 1.43 -13.28 -7.05
CA LEU A 65 -0.03 -13.25 -6.86
C LEU A 65 -0.44 -13.95 -5.56
N GLY A 66 0.07 -15.15 -5.31
CA GLY A 66 -0.25 -15.91 -4.11
C GLY A 66 0.18 -15.22 -2.82
N GLN A 67 1.38 -14.66 -2.79
CA GLN A 67 1.88 -13.91 -1.64
C GLN A 67 1.07 -12.63 -1.42
N SER A 68 0.82 -11.88 -2.48
CA SER A 68 0.06 -10.63 -2.42
C SER A 68 -1.39 -10.87 -2.01
N LEU A 69 -2.05 -11.92 -2.51
CA LEU A 69 -3.39 -12.32 -2.09
C LEU A 69 -3.42 -12.68 -0.61
N ASN A 70 -2.50 -13.53 -0.17
CA ASN A 70 -2.41 -13.92 1.24
C ASN A 70 -2.27 -12.69 2.15
N GLN A 71 -1.32 -11.81 1.83
CA GLN A 71 -1.08 -10.60 2.60
C GLN A 71 -2.28 -9.65 2.55
N SER A 72 -2.83 -9.37 1.37
CA SER A 72 -3.95 -8.43 1.19
C SER A 72 -5.22 -8.89 1.89
N ILE A 73 -5.60 -10.17 1.74
CA ILE A 73 -6.83 -10.69 2.36
C ILE A 73 -6.68 -10.75 3.87
N THR A 74 -5.53 -11.22 4.37
CA THR A 74 -5.23 -11.22 5.81
C THR A 74 -5.34 -9.82 6.40
N GLN A 75 -4.73 -8.84 5.74
CA GLN A 75 -4.75 -7.44 6.13
C GLN A 75 -6.16 -6.84 6.11
N LEU A 76 -6.95 -7.13 5.06
CA LEU A 76 -8.35 -6.69 4.96
C LEU A 76 -9.19 -7.23 6.12
N ILE A 77 -9.13 -8.54 6.37
CA ILE A 77 -9.89 -9.18 7.46
C ILE A 77 -9.49 -8.56 8.80
N THR A 78 -8.20 -8.47 9.07
CA THR A 78 -7.70 -7.91 10.34
C THR A 78 -8.10 -6.44 10.50
N SER A 79 -7.95 -5.62 9.44
CA SER A 79 -8.29 -4.20 9.47
C SER A 79 -9.79 -3.99 9.71
N VAL A 80 -10.66 -4.69 8.97
CA VAL A 80 -12.11 -4.58 9.12
C VAL A 80 -12.55 -5.06 10.51
N THR A 81 -12.04 -6.20 10.96
CA THR A 81 -12.36 -6.74 12.29
C THR A 81 -11.93 -5.78 13.41
N THR A 82 -10.71 -5.22 13.30
CA THR A 82 -10.21 -4.24 14.27
C THR A 82 -11.06 -2.98 14.27
N MET A 83 -11.41 -2.44 13.10
CA MET A 83 -12.27 -1.24 13.01
C MET A 83 -13.64 -1.46 13.64
N ILE A 84 -14.29 -2.58 13.33
CA ILE A 84 -15.60 -2.92 13.91
C ILE A 84 -15.47 -3.12 15.43
N GLY A 85 -14.50 -3.90 15.87
CA GLY A 85 -14.27 -4.15 17.29
C GLY A 85 -14.00 -2.88 18.08
N VAL A 86 -13.10 -2.03 17.59
CA VAL A 86 -12.81 -0.72 18.21
C VAL A 86 -14.05 0.16 18.24
N LEU A 87 -14.80 0.24 17.14
CA LEU A 87 -16.03 1.04 17.06
C LEU A 87 -17.08 0.59 18.09
N VAL A 88 -17.31 -0.73 18.20
CA VAL A 88 -18.23 -1.31 19.18
C VAL A 88 -17.80 -0.97 20.61
N MET A 89 -16.50 -1.10 20.90
CA MET A 89 -15.96 -0.76 22.23
C MET A 89 -16.09 0.74 22.54
N MET A 90 -15.82 1.61 21.57
CA MET A 90 -15.99 3.05 21.74
C MET A 90 -17.45 3.44 21.99
N LEU A 91 -18.39 2.85 21.24
CA LEU A 91 -19.83 3.09 21.43
C LEU A 91 -20.35 2.58 22.78
N SER A 92 -19.79 1.47 23.28
CA SER A 92 -20.17 0.91 24.58
C SER A 92 -19.76 1.80 25.76
N ILE A 93 -18.67 2.58 25.62
CA ILE A 93 -18.19 3.49 26.67
C ILE A 93 -18.94 4.83 26.60
N SER A 94 -18.90 5.50 25.46
CA SER A 94 -19.55 6.80 25.29
C SER A 94 -19.83 7.11 23.83
N PRO A 95 -21.09 7.09 23.37
CA PRO A 95 -21.45 7.48 22.00
C PRO A 95 -21.05 8.90 21.63
N ARG A 96 -21.09 9.84 22.61
CA ARG A 96 -20.69 11.24 22.38
C ARG A 96 -19.20 11.37 22.11
N MET A 97 -18.35 10.69 22.88
CA MET A 97 -16.90 10.64 22.65
C MET A 97 -16.57 9.95 21.34
N THR A 98 -17.30 8.89 20.98
CA THR A 98 -17.15 8.18 19.72
C THR A 98 -17.41 9.10 18.54
N LEU A 99 -18.46 9.93 18.58
CA LEU A 99 -18.77 10.87 17.53
C LEU A 99 -17.64 11.91 17.32
N ILE A 100 -17.06 12.40 18.42
CA ILE A 100 -15.92 13.33 18.36
C ILE A 100 -14.69 12.64 17.75
N ALA A 101 -14.40 11.40 18.16
CA ALA A 101 -13.30 10.61 17.62
C ALA A 101 -13.50 10.33 16.12
N LEU A 102 -14.72 10.04 15.69
CA LEU A 102 -15.07 9.80 14.29
C LEU A 102 -14.91 11.04 13.40
N LEU A 103 -15.01 12.27 13.96
CA LEU A 103 -14.75 13.50 13.19
C LEU A 103 -13.33 13.60 12.67
N ILE A 104 -12.38 12.86 13.24
CA ILE A 104 -10.99 12.80 12.77
C ILE A 104 -10.91 12.13 11.40
N LEU A 105 -11.82 11.18 11.09
CA LEU A 105 -11.82 10.43 9.84
C LEU A 105 -12.02 11.30 8.60
N PRO A 106 -13.06 12.13 8.50
CA PRO A 106 -13.22 13.01 7.34
C PRO A 106 -12.08 14.02 7.20
N VAL A 107 -11.50 14.48 8.32
CA VAL A 107 -10.33 15.38 8.28
C VAL A 107 -9.11 14.65 7.72
N SER A 108 -8.82 13.45 8.20
CA SER A 108 -7.69 12.64 7.70
C SER A 108 -7.89 12.28 6.23
N LEU A 109 -9.11 11.85 5.84
CA LEU A 109 -9.43 11.51 4.46
C LEU A 109 -9.27 12.72 3.52
N ALA A 110 -9.76 13.89 3.93
CA ALA A 110 -9.62 15.12 3.14
C ALA A 110 -8.14 15.48 2.92
N LEU A 111 -7.32 15.40 3.97
CA LEU A 111 -5.88 15.68 3.86
C LEU A 111 -5.16 14.66 2.98
N VAL A 112 -5.47 13.38 3.11
CA VAL A 112 -4.93 12.31 2.23
C VAL A 112 -5.28 12.60 0.77
N LEU A 113 -6.55 12.90 0.47
CA LEU A 113 -7.00 13.19 -0.90
C LEU A 113 -6.29 14.42 -1.48
N VAL A 114 -6.06 15.45 -0.68
CA VAL A 114 -5.31 16.64 -1.09
C VAL A 114 -3.87 16.26 -1.44
N VAL A 115 -3.16 15.55 -0.58
CA VAL A 115 -1.78 15.12 -0.83
C VAL A 115 -1.71 14.23 -2.07
N VAL A 116 -2.59 13.24 -2.20
CA VAL A 116 -2.65 12.34 -3.37
C VAL A 116 -2.88 13.13 -4.66
N LYS A 117 -3.84 14.06 -4.66
CA LYS A 117 -4.14 14.89 -5.84
C LYS A 117 -2.91 15.70 -6.32
N PHE A 118 -2.17 16.29 -5.39
CA PHE A 118 -0.97 17.04 -5.73
C PHE A 118 0.20 16.13 -6.12
N SER A 119 0.39 15.01 -5.44
CA SER A 119 1.47 14.05 -5.71
C SER A 119 1.30 13.35 -7.06
N GLN A 120 0.07 13.04 -7.46
CA GLN A 120 -0.22 12.23 -8.66
C GLN A 120 0.33 12.85 -9.96
N LYS A 121 0.32 14.19 -10.06
CA LYS A 121 0.91 14.90 -11.22
C LYS A 121 2.40 14.62 -11.35
N TYR A 122 3.13 14.73 -10.25
CA TYR A 122 4.58 14.52 -10.23
C TYR A 122 4.94 13.04 -10.37
N PHE A 123 4.13 12.15 -9.80
CA PHE A 123 4.31 10.71 -9.96
C PHE A 123 4.18 10.26 -11.42
N LYS A 124 3.16 10.76 -12.15
CA LYS A 124 3.01 10.52 -13.59
C LYS A 124 4.18 11.06 -14.39
N ALA A 125 4.64 12.29 -14.07
CA ALA A 125 5.79 12.88 -14.72
C ALA A 125 7.08 12.07 -14.45
N GLN A 126 7.28 11.61 -13.24
CA GLN A 126 8.41 10.73 -12.86
C GLN A 126 8.39 9.43 -13.67
N GLN A 127 7.24 8.75 -13.78
CA GLN A 127 7.14 7.50 -14.54
C GLN A 127 7.41 7.73 -16.04
N ALA A 128 6.85 8.79 -16.61
CA ALA A 128 7.09 9.13 -18.00
C ALA A 128 8.58 9.43 -18.29
N THR A 129 9.22 10.22 -17.41
CA THR A 129 10.63 10.59 -17.57
C THR A 129 11.56 9.39 -17.31
N LEU A 130 11.21 8.52 -16.36
CA LEU A 130 11.94 7.27 -16.12
C LEU A 130 11.92 6.37 -17.35
N GLY A 131 10.77 6.28 -18.05
CA GLY A 131 10.68 5.57 -19.33
C GLY A 131 11.61 6.14 -20.40
N VAL A 132 11.73 7.48 -20.49
CA VAL A 132 12.66 8.14 -21.42
C VAL A 132 14.12 7.81 -21.07
N VAL A 133 14.49 7.91 -19.79
CA VAL A 133 15.87 7.59 -19.34
C VAL A 133 16.20 6.12 -19.62
N ASN A 134 15.29 5.21 -19.31
CA ASN A 134 15.50 3.78 -19.59
C ASN A 134 15.64 3.52 -21.10
N GLY A 135 14.78 4.13 -21.92
CA GLY A 135 14.89 4.01 -23.39
C GLY A 135 16.21 4.54 -23.93
N GLN A 136 16.70 5.67 -23.43
CA GLN A 136 18.02 6.20 -23.81
C GLN A 136 19.17 5.25 -23.41
N VAL A 137 19.11 4.67 -22.19
CA VAL A 137 20.12 3.70 -21.75
C VAL A 137 20.12 2.47 -22.65
N GLU A 138 18.94 1.94 -22.98
CA GLU A 138 18.81 0.78 -23.87
C GLU A 138 19.34 1.08 -25.29
N GLU A 139 18.96 2.23 -25.86
CA GLU A 139 19.40 2.67 -27.19
C GLU A 139 20.92 2.85 -27.24
N VAL A 140 21.49 3.56 -26.26
CA VAL A 140 22.93 3.81 -26.18
C VAL A 140 23.72 2.51 -25.96
N TYR A 141 23.20 1.61 -25.13
CA TYR A 141 23.82 0.31 -24.88
C TYR A 141 23.82 -0.57 -26.14
N ALA A 142 22.67 -0.65 -26.82
CA ALA A 142 22.56 -1.40 -28.09
C ALA A 142 23.40 -0.80 -29.21
N GLY A 143 23.45 0.54 -29.27
CA GLY A 143 24.21 1.30 -30.30
C GLY A 143 25.63 1.72 -29.89
N HIS A 144 26.19 1.16 -28.80
CA HIS A 144 27.45 1.63 -28.22
C HIS A 144 28.61 1.68 -29.21
N ASN A 145 28.75 0.69 -30.09
CA ASN A 145 29.79 0.65 -31.10
C ASN A 145 29.62 1.80 -32.12
N VAL A 146 28.38 2.18 -32.44
CA VAL A 146 28.09 3.29 -33.35
C VAL A 146 28.45 4.62 -32.69
N VAL A 147 28.05 4.81 -31.42
CA VAL A 147 28.40 6.00 -30.64
C VAL A 147 29.92 6.19 -30.61
N LYS A 148 30.68 5.12 -30.38
CA LYS A 148 32.15 5.13 -30.40
C LYS A 148 32.74 5.43 -31.77
N ALA A 149 32.23 4.78 -32.83
CA ALA A 149 32.73 4.98 -34.19
C ALA A 149 32.56 6.42 -34.68
N PHE A 150 31.53 7.12 -34.23
CA PHE A 150 31.24 8.50 -34.62
C PHE A 150 31.67 9.54 -33.57
N ASN A 151 32.38 9.16 -32.51
CA ASN A 151 32.82 10.04 -31.40
C ASN A 151 31.67 10.89 -30.79
N ARG A 152 30.49 10.27 -30.58
CA ARG A 152 29.28 10.98 -30.15
C ARG A 152 29.02 10.87 -28.64
N GLU A 153 29.97 10.39 -27.85
CA GLU A 153 29.81 10.16 -26.39
C GLU A 153 29.40 11.43 -25.66
N ALA A 154 30.01 12.58 -25.99
CA ALA A 154 29.70 13.85 -25.33
C ALA A 154 28.25 14.30 -25.59
N VAL A 155 27.73 14.07 -26.79
CA VAL A 155 26.34 14.42 -27.15
C VAL A 155 25.35 13.52 -26.41
N VAL A 156 25.59 12.20 -26.46
CA VAL A 156 24.75 11.20 -25.76
C VAL A 156 24.72 11.45 -24.26
N LEU A 157 25.87 11.82 -23.68
CA LEU A 157 25.95 12.14 -22.23
C LEU A 157 25.18 13.44 -21.92
N ALA A 158 25.24 14.45 -22.79
CA ALA A 158 24.49 15.68 -22.61
C ALA A 158 22.96 15.44 -22.66
N ASP A 159 22.51 14.63 -23.63
CA ASP A 159 21.10 14.24 -23.76
C ASP A 159 20.61 13.43 -22.56
N PHE A 160 21.43 12.48 -22.10
CA PHE A 160 21.14 11.70 -20.89
C PHE A 160 21.03 12.59 -19.64
N ASN A 161 21.98 13.51 -19.43
CA ASN A 161 21.96 14.43 -18.30
C ASN A 161 20.71 15.32 -18.33
N ALA A 162 20.32 15.83 -19.49
CA ALA A 162 19.09 16.62 -19.63
C ALA A 162 17.81 15.83 -19.28
N ALA A 163 17.76 14.56 -19.63
CA ALA A 163 16.65 13.67 -19.25
C ALA A 163 16.70 13.33 -17.75
N ASN A 164 17.89 13.06 -17.21
CA ASN A 164 18.11 12.73 -15.80
C ASN A 164 17.78 13.92 -14.88
N ASP A 165 18.08 15.15 -15.27
CA ASP A 165 17.71 16.37 -14.52
C ASP A 165 16.17 16.51 -14.42
N LYS A 166 15.45 16.24 -15.51
CA LYS A 166 13.98 16.22 -15.48
C LYS A 166 13.44 15.10 -14.59
N LEU A 167 14.08 13.93 -14.62
CA LEU A 167 13.74 12.82 -13.74
C LEU A 167 13.98 13.19 -12.28
N TYR A 168 15.13 13.78 -11.97
CA TYR A 168 15.45 14.24 -10.62
C TYR A 168 14.40 15.22 -10.10
N GLU A 169 14.03 16.22 -10.88
CA GLU A 169 13.06 17.24 -10.46
C GLU A 169 11.67 16.65 -10.18
N SER A 170 11.18 15.77 -11.06
CA SER A 170 9.89 15.11 -10.90
C SER A 170 9.89 14.08 -9.76
N ALA A 171 10.98 13.29 -9.65
CA ALA A 171 11.14 12.30 -8.59
C ALA A 171 11.26 12.95 -7.22
N TRP A 172 12.05 14.03 -7.09
CA TRP A 172 12.18 14.76 -5.82
C TRP A 172 10.81 15.27 -5.33
N LYS A 173 10.05 15.93 -6.21
CA LYS A 173 8.72 16.46 -5.87
C LYS A 173 7.73 15.35 -5.52
N SER A 174 7.74 14.26 -6.27
CA SER A 174 6.92 13.09 -6.03
C SER A 174 7.23 12.44 -4.68
N GLN A 175 8.51 12.19 -4.40
CA GLN A 175 8.96 11.56 -3.15
C GLN A 175 8.74 12.46 -1.94
N PHE A 176 8.99 13.76 -2.07
CA PHE A 176 8.73 14.72 -0.99
C PHE A 176 7.25 14.72 -0.60
N LEU A 177 6.34 14.87 -1.58
CA LEU A 177 4.90 14.88 -1.30
C LEU A 177 4.42 13.54 -0.73
N SER A 178 4.90 12.43 -1.28
CA SER A 178 4.58 11.10 -0.75
C SER A 178 5.12 10.90 0.67
N GLY A 179 6.33 11.41 0.93
CA GLY A 179 6.95 11.36 2.25
C GLY A 179 6.22 12.18 3.32
N LEU A 180 5.49 13.22 2.93
CA LEU A 180 4.66 14.01 3.86
C LEU A 180 3.44 13.24 4.38
N MET A 181 3.03 12.15 3.71
CA MET A 181 1.83 11.40 4.10
C MET A 181 1.91 10.91 5.55
N MET A 182 3.02 10.28 5.95
CA MET A 182 3.19 9.77 7.31
C MET A 182 3.21 10.88 8.38
N PRO A 183 3.99 11.96 8.25
CA PRO A 183 3.93 13.10 9.17
C PRO A 183 2.53 13.71 9.29
N ILE A 184 1.81 13.89 8.18
CA ILE A 184 0.46 14.44 8.18
C ILE A 184 -0.50 13.52 8.93
N MET A 185 -0.46 12.21 8.67
CA MET A 185 -1.30 11.25 9.36
C MET A 185 -1.00 11.19 10.87
N ASN A 186 0.28 11.27 11.25
CA ASN A 186 0.66 11.34 12.66
C ASN A 186 0.17 12.64 13.32
N PHE A 187 0.26 13.77 12.61
CA PHE A 187 -0.26 15.04 13.10
C PHE A 187 -1.76 14.99 13.33
N VAL A 188 -2.53 14.45 12.39
CA VAL A 188 -3.99 14.28 12.53
C VAL A 188 -4.33 13.32 13.68
N GLY A 189 -3.59 12.22 13.81
CA GLY A 189 -3.74 11.30 14.93
C GLY A 189 -3.48 11.98 16.29
N ASN A 190 -2.46 12.84 16.36
CA ASN A 190 -2.16 13.61 17.56
C ASN A 190 -3.21 14.69 17.86
N LEU A 191 -3.78 15.35 16.82
CA LEU A 191 -4.94 16.23 17.02
C LEU A 191 -6.14 15.48 17.60
N GLY A 192 -6.38 14.26 17.13
CA GLY A 192 -7.40 13.38 17.70
C GLY A 192 -7.14 13.03 19.16
N TYR A 193 -5.90 12.70 19.48
CA TYR A 193 -5.49 12.49 20.85
C TYR A 193 -5.79 13.71 21.73
N VAL A 194 -5.40 14.92 21.30
CA VAL A 194 -5.65 16.17 22.05
C VAL A 194 -7.15 16.42 22.21
N ALA A 195 -7.94 16.26 21.15
CA ALA A 195 -9.39 16.43 21.20
C ALA A 195 -10.05 15.47 22.20
N VAL A 196 -9.67 14.17 22.17
CA VAL A 196 -10.17 13.17 23.12
C VAL A 196 -9.72 13.48 24.53
N ALA A 197 -8.48 13.93 24.74
CA ALA A 197 -7.98 14.28 26.08
C ALA A 197 -8.74 15.48 26.67
N ILE A 198 -8.94 16.55 25.89
CA ILE A 198 -9.65 17.76 26.37
C ILE A 198 -11.12 17.44 26.69
N VAL A 199 -11.85 16.89 25.69
CA VAL A 199 -13.28 16.61 25.88
C VAL A 199 -13.51 15.50 26.88
N GLY A 200 -12.66 14.47 26.89
CA GLY A 200 -12.69 13.40 27.87
C GLY A 200 -12.47 13.91 29.28
N SER A 201 -11.55 14.83 29.49
CA SER A 201 -11.31 15.47 30.80
C SER A 201 -12.52 16.26 31.29
N ILE A 202 -13.20 16.99 30.40
CA ILE A 202 -14.44 17.71 30.72
C ILE A 202 -15.54 16.71 31.13
N PHE A 203 -15.70 15.59 30.40
CA PHE A 203 -16.69 14.59 30.72
C PHE A 203 -16.37 13.83 32.01
N ALA A 204 -15.09 13.58 32.29
CA ALA A 204 -14.66 12.97 33.54
C ALA A 204 -14.88 13.91 34.74
N ALA A 205 -14.61 15.21 34.59
CA ALA A 205 -14.88 16.21 35.63
C ALA A 205 -16.39 16.32 35.95
N ASN A 206 -17.24 16.07 34.96
CA ASN A 206 -18.70 16.02 35.13
C ASN A 206 -19.23 14.64 35.55
N GLY A 207 -18.36 13.68 35.83
CA GLY A 207 -18.75 12.32 36.27
C GLY A 207 -19.40 11.45 35.21
N VAL A 208 -19.33 11.83 33.91
CA VAL A 208 -19.94 11.11 32.79
C VAL A 208 -19.11 9.88 32.37
N ILE A 209 -17.80 9.98 32.46
CA ILE A 209 -16.83 8.91 32.15
C ILE A 209 -15.73 8.88 33.20
N THR A 210 -14.96 7.81 33.23
CA THR A 210 -13.81 7.66 34.12
C THR A 210 -12.50 8.09 33.44
N ILE A 211 -11.43 8.33 34.21
CA ILE A 211 -10.08 8.59 33.68
C ILE A 211 -9.60 7.38 32.85
N GLY A 212 -9.96 6.15 33.27
CA GLY A 212 -9.66 4.93 32.52
C GLY A 212 -10.30 4.90 31.13
N ASP A 213 -11.51 5.45 30.99
CA ASP A 213 -12.21 5.56 29.71
C ASP A 213 -11.49 6.53 28.77
N ILE A 214 -10.94 7.63 29.28
CA ILE A 214 -10.12 8.56 28.47
C ILE A 214 -8.91 7.82 27.89
N GLN A 215 -8.22 7.06 28.74
CA GLN A 215 -7.06 6.27 28.30
C GLN A 215 -7.43 5.23 27.24
N ALA A 216 -8.56 4.55 27.44
CA ALA A 216 -9.11 3.60 26.47
C ALA A 216 -9.43 4.27 25.13
N PHE A 217 -10.11 5.43 25.14
CA PHE A 217 -10.42 6.20 23.94
C PHE A 217 -9.19 6.65 23.17
N ILE A 218 -8.15 7.12 23.86
CA ILE A 218 -6.87 7.49 23.25
C ILE A 218 -6.29 6.29 22.49
N GLN A 219 -6.31 5.11 23.10
CA GLN A 219 -5.81 3.90 22.46
C GLN A 219 -6.70 3.47 21.29
N TYR A 220 -8.01 3.59 21.42
CA TYR A 220 -8.96 3.26 20.36
C TYR A 220 -8.82 4.18 19.15
N VAL A 221 -8.62 5.48 19.34
CA VAL A 221 -8.37 6.42 18.23
C VAL A 221 -7.10 6.03 17.45
N LYS A 222 -6.03 5.67 18.15
CA LYS A 222 -4.79 5.16 17.49
C LYS A 222 -5.05 3.87 16.73
N ASN A 223 -5.73 2.91 17.35
CA ASN A 223 -6.03 1.62 16.74
C ASN A 223 -7.06 1.74 15.60
N PHE A 224 -7.82 2.83 15.52
CA PHE A 224 -8.76 3.07 14.43
C PHE A 224 -8.10 3.70 13.20
N THR A 225 -7.06 4.51 13.40
CA THR A 225 -6.35 5.18 12.29
C THR A 225 -5.43 4.22 11.54
N GLN A 226 -4.81 3.26 12.22
CA GLN A 226 -3.88 2.31 11.64
C GLN A 226 -4.49 1.42 10.52
N PRO A 227 -5.68 0.80 10.70
CA PRO A 227 -6.33 0.04 9.64
C PRO A 227 -6.60 0.83 8.36
N ILE A 228 -6.88 2.12 8.45
CA ILE A 228 -7.12 2.97 7.27
C ILE A 228 -5.86 3.07 6.40
N GLN A 229 -4.70 3.23 7.01
CA GLN A 229 -3.41 3.24 6.30
C GLN A 229 -3.15 1.88 5.64
N GLN A 230 -3.44 0.80 6.34
CA GLN A 230 -3.29 -0.57 5.84
C GLN A 230 -4.21 -0.85 4.65
N LEU A 231 -5.46 -0.43 4.69
CA LEU A 231 -6.41 -0.56 3.57
C LEU A 231 -5.94 0.19 2.33
N SER A 232 -5.32 1.37 2.51
CA SER A 232 -4.73 2.12 1.39
C SER A 232 -3.56 1.38 0.75
N GLN A 233 -2.72 0.72 1.55
CA GLN A 233 -1.62 -0.12 1.04
C GLN A 233 -2.14 -1.33 0.27
N VAL A 234 -3.15 -2.01 0.79
CA VAL A 234 -3.82 -3.13 0.11
C VAL A 234 -4.41 -2.70 -1.23
N SER A 235 -5.06 -1.54 -1.28
CA SER A 235 -5.61 -1.00 -2.53
C SER A 235 -4.53 -0.79 -3.59
N ASN A 236 -3.39 -0.20 -3.21
CA ASN A 236 -2.26 0.00 -4.12
C ASN A 236 -1.66 -1.34 -4.59
N MET A 237 -1.54 -2.32 -3.68
CA MET A 237 -1.04 -3.65 -4.03
C MET A 237 -1.98 -4.37 -5.01
N LEU A 238 -3.29 -4.32 -4.80
CA LEU A 238 -4.27 -4.92 -5.70
C LEU A 238 -4.28 -4.24 -7.09
N LEU A 239 -4.11 -2.93 -7.14
CA LEU A 239 -3.99 -2.19 -8.40
C LEU A 239 -2.71 -2.58 -9.17
N SER A 240 -1.59 -2.77 -8.49
CA SER A 240 -0.34 -3.22 -9.12
C SER A 240 -0.39 -4.68 -9.60
N MET A 241 -1.26 -5.50 -9.01
CA MET A 241 -1.50 -6.88 -9.47
C MET A 241 -2.42 -6.94 -10.70
N ALA A 242 -3.28 -5.93 -10.89
CA ALA A 242 -4.21 -5.89 -12.02
C ALA A 242 -3.57 -5.29 -13.30
N ALA A 243 -2.42 -4.64 -13.17
CA ALA A 243 -1.64 -4.06 -14.28
C ALA A 243 -0.67 -5.06 -14.88
#